data_5b44c67af3ece279ebb9bbce0134a26c
#
_entry.id   5b44c67af3ece279ebb9bbce0134a26c
#
_cell.length_a   1.000
_cell.length_b   1.000
_cell.length_c   1.000
_cell.angle_alpha   90.00
_cell.angle_beta   90.00
_cell.angle_gamma   90.00
#
_symmetry.space_group_name_H-M   'P 1'
#
loop_
_entity.id
_entity.type
_entity.pdbx_description
1 polymer ?
#
loop_
_entity_poly.entity_id
_entity_poly.type
_entity_poly.pdbx_seq_one_letter_code
_entity_poly.pdbx_strand_id
1 'polypeptide(L)'
;NNLYIKNDSVNPTFSFKDRPAGVAISKAKEFGLSAVGCASTGNLASATAAHAAKAGLPCHVFAPSNIEMAKIAQALSYGANYIAVDGTYDDANRIAAQIGDSKGIGIVNINMRSHYVEGSKTLAYEVAEQLDWQVPDQLIVPVGSGAMLNAICKGFEELEQVSLLNNVSNMHMIAAQPHGCAPIVDAFKKNSKEVIPVEYPDTIAKSLAIGDPGDGRYVLKRLAQYNGFAEECNNKEILDAILLLAKTEGIFTEPAGGVSVAVLQKMVEQGKIDKNDSVVCYVTGNGLKATEAIMEVLEKPKVMKANITEISAVVN
;
A
#
# COMPACT_ATOMS: atom_id res chain seq x y z
N ASN A 1 -8.74 -6.44 -24.07
CA ASN A 1 -8.89 -6.27 -22.61
C ASN A 1 -7.90 -5.18 -22.17
N ASN A 2 -8.41 -4.13 -21.57
CA ASN A 2 -7.61 -2.98 -21.16
C ASN A 2 -7.43 -2.97 -19.63
N LEU A 3 -7.21 -4.15 -19.02
CA LEU A 3 -6.90 -4.29 -17.59
C LEU A 3 -5.39 -4.35 -17.38
N TYR A 4 -4.88 -3.46 -16.56
CA TYR A 4 -3.47 -3.32 -16.24
C TYR A 4 -3.26 -3.46 -14.73
N ILE A 5 -2.21 -4.17 -14.33
CA ILE A 5 -1.77 -4.25 -12.94
C ILE A 5 -0.56 -3.32 -12.74
N LYS A 6 -0.74 -2.26 -11.95
CA LYS A 6 0.41 -1.46 -11.50
C LYS A 6 1.10 -2.19 -10.37
N ASN A 7 2.11 -2.97 -10.73
CA ASN A 7 2.78 -3.89 -9.81
C ASN A 7 3.97 -3.23 -9.09
N ASP A 8 3.74 -2.75 -7.89
CA ASP A 8 4.77 -2.20 -6.99
C ASP A 8 5.31 -3.24 -5.98
N SER A 9 4.88 -4.49 -6.08
CA SER A 9 5.41 -5.59 -5.26
C SER A 9 6.86 -5.97 -5.62
N VAL A 10 7.38 -5.46 -6.72
CA VAL A 10 8.73 -5.72 -7.26
C VAL A 10 9.73 -4.59 -7.00
N ASN A 11 9.33 -3.55 -6.29
CA ASN A 11 10.24 -2.48 -5.85
C ASN A 11 11.36 -3.03 -4.93
N PRO A 12 12.47 -2.30 -4.74
CA PRO A 12 13.66 -2.80 -4.01
C PRO A 12 13.39 -3.42 -2.63
N THR A 13 12.42 -2.90 -1.88
CA THR A 13 12.00 -3.47 -0.59
C THR A 13 10.66 -4.18 -0.65
N PHE A 14 10.22 -4.54 -1.86
CA PHE A 14 9.01 -5.31 -2.13
C PHE A 14 7.70 -4.59 -1.79
N SER A 15 7.67 -3.25 -1.87
CA SER A 15 6.41 -2.49 -1.76
C SER A 15 6.53 -1.08 -2.35
N PHE A 16 5.37 -0.44 -2.60
CA PHE A 16 5.32 0.94 -3.07
C PHE A 16 5.96 1.95 -2.10
N LYS A 17 6.21 1.54 -0.83
CA LYS A 17 6.83 2.40 0.18
C LYS A 17 8.24 2.86 -0.18
N ASP A 18 8.89 2.20 -1.13
CA ASP A 18 10.16 2.69 -1.70
C ASP A 18 10.04 4.07 -2.33
N ARG A 19 8.90 4.37 -2.97
CA ARG A 19 8.65 5.66 -3.63
C ARG A 19 8.63 6.83 -2.64
N PRO A 20 7.71 6.84 -1.65
CA PRO A 20 7.67 7.91 -0.66
C PRO A 20 8.94 7.96 0.22
N ALA A 21 9.51 6.81 0.60
CA ALA A 21 10.74 6.78 1.40
C ALA A 21 11.92 7.38 0.62
N GLY A 22 12.06 7.05 -0.66
CA GLY A 22 13.13 7.59 -1.51
C GLY A 22 13.13 9.10 -1.57
N VAL A 23 11.96 9.73 -1.76
CA VAL A 23 11.85 11.20 -1.79
C VAL A 23 12.12 11.81 -0.42
N ALA A 24 11.52 11.27 0.65
CA ALA A 24 11.72 11.79 2.01
C ALA A 24 13.20 11.72 2.44
N ILE A 25 13.89 10.60 2.16
CA ILE A 25 15.30 10.42 2.50
C ILE A 25 16.19 11.35 1.66
N SER A 26 15.89 11.52 0.38
CA SER A 26 16.62 12.46 -0.49
C SER A 26 16.50 13.89 0.04
N LYS A 27 15.32 14.31 0.46
CA LYS A 27 15.09 15.62 1.07
C LYS A 27 15.76 15.75 2.44
N ALA A 28 15.75 14.69 3.26
CA ALA A 28 16.48 14.70 4.54
C ALA A 28 17.97 14.95 4.32
N LYS A 29 18.56 14.30 3.32
CA LYS A 29 19.96 14.51 2.94
C LYS A 29 20.23 15.93 2.41
N GLU A 30 19.33 16.45 1.57
CA GLU A 30 19.41 17.83 1.06
C GLU A 30 19.35 18.88 2.20
N PHE A 31 18.53 18.62 3.22
CA PHE A 31 18.43 19.47 4.42
C PHE A 31 19.60 19.29 5.40
N GLY A 32 20.53 18.39 5.13
CA GLY A 32 21.67 18.14 6.01
C GLY A 32 21.29 17.46 7.33
N LEU A 33 20.18 16.74 7.37
CA LEU A 33 19.79 16.02 8.59
C LEU A 33 20.80 14.90 8.89
N SER A 34 21.14 14.74 10.17
CA SER A 34 22.17 13.80 10.62
C SER A 34 21.70 12.34 10.66
N ALA A 35 20.38 12.12 10.74
CA ALA A 35 19.75 10.81 10.77
C ALA A 35 18.31 10.90 10.29
N VAL A 36 17.74 9.74 9.99
CA VAL A 36 16.33 9.59 9.62
C VAL A 36 15.68 8.46 10.40
N GLY A 37 14.37 8.38 10.34
CA GLY A 37 13.65 7.29 11.00
C GLY A 37 12.18 7.23 10.59
N CYS A 38 11.47 6.27 11.15
CA CYS A 38 10.01 6.16 11.02
C CYS A 38 9.40 5.44 12.21
N ALA A 39 8.13 5.68 12.47
CA ALA A 39 7.31 4.82 13.32
C ALA A 39 6.56 3.83 12.40
N SER A 40 7.00 2.57 12.38
CA SER A 40 6.38 1.54 11.53
C SER A 40 6.85 0.14 11.87
N THR A 41 5.95 -0.83 11.70
CA THR A 41 6.21 -2.25 11.91
C THR A 41 6.37 -3.06 10.62
N GLY A 42 6.30 -2.43 9.43
CA GLY A 42 6.20 -3.17 8.16
C GLY A 42 6.89 -2.48 6.98
N ASN A 43 6.17 -2.38 5.87
CA ASN A 43 6.69 -1.90 4.58
C ASN A 43 7.44 -0.57 4.66
N LEU A 44 6.95 0.39 5.46
CA LEU A 44 7.62 1.68 5.62
C LEU A 44 8.96 1.54 6.35
N ALA A 45 9.04 0.70 7.39
CA ALA A 45 10.29 0.47 8.11
C ALA A 45 11.38 -0.07 7.18
N SER A 46 11.05 -1.10 6.38
CA SER A 46 11.97 -1.68 5.41
C SER A 46 12.43 -0.67 4.35
N ALA A 47 11.49 0.10 3.78
CA ALA A 47 11.81 1.10 2.77
C ALA A 47 12.68 2.23 3.35
N THR A 48 12.32 2.77 4.53
CA THR A 48 13.11 3.81 5.19
C THR A 48 14.53 3.33 5.46
N ALA A 49 14.70 2.13 6.01
CA ALA A 49 16.01 1.56 6.31
C ALA A 49 16.87 1.36 5.06
N ALA A 50 16.30 0.81 3.98
CA ALA A 50 17.02 0.57 2.74
C ALA A 50 17.50 1.88 2.08
N HIS A 51 16.61 2.86 1.96
CA HIS A 51 16.93 4.15 1.37
C HIS A 51 17.91 4.96 2.23
N ALA A 52 17.79 4.88 3.56
CA ALA A 52 18.74 5.49 4.49
C ALA A 52 20.14 4.87 4.35
N ALA A 53 20.25 3.55 4.30
CA ALA A 53 21.52 2.85 4.06
C ALA A 53 22.17 3.29 2.75
N LYS A 54 21.38 3.37 1.66
CA LYS A 54 21.86 3.86 0.35
C LYS A 54 22.32 5.33 0.40
N ALA A 55 21.64 6.16 1.20
CA ALA A 55 21.99 7.57 1.38
C ALA A 55 23.19 7.80 2.30
N GLY A 56 23.63 6.78 3.04
CA GLY A 56 24.67 6.88 4.07
C GLY A 56 24.18 7.58 5.35
N LEU A 57 22.87 7.51 5.66
CA LEU A 57 22.29 8.11 6.85
C LEU A 57 21.93 7.04 7.89
N PRO A 58 22.25 7.26 9.17
CA PRO A 58 21.73 6.45 10.26
C PRO A 58 20.21 6.41 10.23
N CYS A 59 19.62 5.22 10.46
CA CYS A 59 18.19 5.01 10.44
C CYS A 59 17.68 4.48 11.79
N HIS A 60 16.61 5.08 12.31
CA HIS A 60 15.95 4.66 13.54
C HIS A 60 14.50 4.25 13.25
N VAL A 61 14.15 3.01 13.58
CA VAL A 61 12.79 2.49 13.46
C VAL A 61 12.16 2.33 14.84
N PHE A 62 11.03 2.98 15.05
CA PHE A 62 10.28 2.91 16.30
C PHE A 62 9.04 2.04 16.11
N ALA A 63 8.87 1.01 16.96
CA ALA A 63 7.70 0.14 16.90
C ALA A 63 7.42 -0.52 18.25
N PRO A 64 6.22 -1.04 18.49
CA PRO A 64 5.92 -1.81 19.70
C PRO A 64 6.86 -3.00 19.87
N SER A 65 7.15 -3.37 21.12
CA SER A 65 8.10 -4.43 21.46
C SER A 65 7.64 -5.86 21.09
N ASN A 66 6.35 -6.05 20.88
CA ASN A 66 5.72 -7.35 20.59
C ASN A 66 5.68 -7.75 19.12
N ILE A 67 6.55 -7.17 18.28
CA ILE A 67 6.62 -7.46 16.85
C ILE A 67 7.50 -8.70 16.59
N GLU A 68 7.00 -9.57 15.72
CA GLU A 68 7.73 -10.78 15.30
C GLU A 68 9.04 -10.45 14.57
N MET A 69 10.12 -11.18 14.89
CA MET A 69 11.43 -10.99 14.26
C MET A 69 11.40 -11.06 12.74
N ALA A 70 10.55 -11.92 12.16
CA ALA A 70 10.41 -12.05 10.71
C ALA A 70 9.98 -10.73 10.05
N LYS A 71 9.15 -9.93 10.70
CA LYS A 71 8.65 -8.64 10.18
C LYS A 71 9.69 -7.53 10.24
N ILE A 72 10.66 -7.61 11.16
CA ILE A 72 11.70 -6.58 11.32
C ILE A 72 13.05 -6.97 10.70
N ALA A 73 13.21 -8.24 10.33
CA ALA A 73 14.46 -8.77 9.81
C ALA A 73 15.01 -7.97 8.61
N GLN A 74 14.12 -7.57 7.69
CA GLN A 74 14.52 -6.78 6.52
C GLN A 74 15.10 -5.42 6.92
N ALA A 75 14.47 -4.69 7.83
CA ALA A 75 14.95 -3.38 8.30
C ALA A 75 16.27 -3.50 9.06
N LEU A 76 16.39 -4.52 9.92
CA LEU A 76 17.65 -4.82 10.64
C LEU A 76 18.79 -5.17 9.68
N SER A 77 18.51 -5.94 8.60
CA SER A 77 19.52 -6.32 7.61
C SER A 77 20.08 -5.12 6.85
N TYR A 78 19.32 -4.03 6.74
CA TYR A 78 19.78 -2.75 6.18
C TYR A 78 20.52 -1.88 7.21
N GLY A 79 20.74 -2.38 8.41
CA GLY A 79 21.49 -1.68 9.47
C GLY A 79 20.66 -0.65 10.26
N ALA A 80 19.32 -0.73 10.20
CA ALA A 80 18.50 0.15 11.02
C ALA A 80 18.65 -0.16 12.52
N ASN A 81 18.74 0.90 13.32
CA ASN A 81 18.58 0.82 14.76
C ASN A 81 17.10 0.69 15.08
N TYR A 82 16.68 -0.54 15.44
CA TYR A 82 15.29 -0.83 15.75
C TYR A 82 15.02 -0.62 17.25
N ILE A 83 14.14 0.32 17.56
CA ILE A 83 13.79 0.72 18.92
C ILE A 83 12.44 0.10 19.26
N ALA A 84 12.50 -0.99 20.04
CA ALA A 84 11.31 -1.66 20.55
C ALA A 84 10.73 -0.87 21.73
N VAL A 85 9.56 -0.27 21.55
CA VAL A 85 8.87 0.53 22.57
C VAL A 85 7.94 -0.39 23.35
N ASP A 86 8.06 -0.40 24.67
CA ASP A 86 7.11 -1.07 25.54
C ASP A 86 5.84 -0.21 25.64
N GLY A 87 4.89 -0.49 24.73
CA GLY A 87 3.67 0.30 24.56
C GLY A 87 2.96 0.00 23.24
N THR A 88 2.02 0.84 22.90
CA THR A 88 1.22 0.76 21.68
C THR A 88 1.95 1.33 20.46
N TYR A 89 1.37 1.15 19.26
CA TYR A 89 1.84 1.84 18.06
C TYR A 89 1.77 3.38 18.22
N ASP A 90 0.74 3.89 18.87
CA ASP A 90 0.58 5.33 19.11
C ASP A 90 1.67 5.87 20.05
N ASP A 91 2.09 5.07 21.05
CA ASP A 91 3.22 5.43 21.89
C ASP A 91 4.53 5.49 21.11
N ALA A 92 4.78 4.49 20.25
CA ALA A 92 5.95 4.48 19.38
C ALA A 92 5.96 5.69 18.44
N ASN A 93 4.80 6.04 17.86
CA ASN A 93 4.65 7.19 16.97
C ASN A 93 4.86 8.51 17.70
N ARG A 94 4.29 8.67 18.88
CA ARG A 94 4.48 9.85 19.74
C ARG A 94 5.94 10.03 20.17
N ILE A 95 6.61 8.94 20.57
CA ILE A 95 8.04 8.96 20.95
C ILE A 95 8.89 9.32 19.74
N ALA A 96 8.62 8.74 18.57
CA ALA A 96 9.33 9.07 17.34
C ALA A 96 9.22 10.56 16.99
N ALA A 97 8.02 11.16 17.14
CA ALA A 97 7.81 12.59 16.93
C ALA A 97 8.66 13.44 17.87
N GLN A 98 8.62 13.17 19.19
CA GLN A 98 9.39 13.88 20.19
C GLN A 98 10.92 13.76 19.99
N ILE A 99 11.39 12.58 19.62
CA ILE A 99 12.81 12.35 19.28
C ILE A 99 13.18 13.09 17.99
N GLY A 100 12.32 13.07 16.97
CA GLY A 100 12.52 13.80 15.73
C GLY A 100 12.75 15.28 15.99
N ASP A 101 11.87 15.89 16.77
CA ASP A 101 11.95 17.32 17.10
C ASP A 101 13.15 17.66 18.00
N SER A 102 13.40 16.86 19.06
CA SER A 102 14.44 17.16 20.04
C SER A 102 15.87 16.88 19.52
N LYS A 103 16.03 15.96 18.57
CA LYS A 103 17.34 15.52 18.04
C LYS A 103 17.59 16.00 16.60
N GLY A 104 16.64 16.69 15.97
CA GLY A 104 16.75 17.09 14.56
C GLY A 104 16.81 15.91 13.60
N ILE A 105 16.06 14.83 13.88
CA ILE A 105 15.99 13.63 13.06
C ILE A 105 14.79 13.71 12.13
N GLY A 106 14.98 13.35 10.85
CA GLY A 106 13.91 13.30 9.86
C GLY A 106 13.04 12.05 10.04
N ILE A 107 11.89 12.16 10.71
CA ILE A 107 10.92 11.05 10.82
C ILE A 107 9.99 11.10 9.61
N VAL A 108 10.17 10.14 8.68
CA VAL A 108 9.59 10.22 7.33
C VAL A 108 8.07 10.31 7.30
N ASN A 109 7.38 9.63 8.20
CA ASN A 109 5.90 9.67 8.29
C ASN A 109 5.35 10.73 9.26
N ILE A 110 6.20 11.57 9.84
CA ILE A 110 5.82 12.62 10.81
C ILE A 110 6.31 13.99 10.32
N ASN A 111 7.48 14.44 10.72
CA ASN A 111 7.98 15.77 10.38
C ASN A 111 8.49 15.91 8.93
N MET A 112 8.73 14.79 8.24
CA MET A 112 9.03 14.73 6.80
C MET A 112 7.82 14.33 5.94
N ARG A 113 6.60 14.28 6.53
CA ARG A 113 5.40 13.74 5.89
C ARG A 113 5.06 14.39 4.55
N SER A 114 5.22 15.70 4.41
CA SER A 114 4.96 16.40 3.15
C SER A 114 5.80 15.85 2.00
N HIS A 115 7.10 15.66 2.22
CA HIS A 115 8.02 15.09 1.23
C HIS A 115 7.77 13.60 1.00
N TYR A 116 7.42 12.87 2.05
CA TYR A 116 7.02 11.46 1.96
C TYR A 116 5.81 11.28 1.05
N VAL A 117 4.75 12.06 1.22
CA VAL A 117 3.54 11.94 0.39
C VAL A 117 3.83 12.27 -1.07
N GLU A 118 4.68 13.26 -1.35
CA GLU A 118 5.07 13.63 -2.71
C GLU A 118 5.68 12.47 -3.50
N GLY A 119 6.44 11.57 -2.86
CA GLY A 119 7.00 10.39 -3.52
C GLY A 119 5.94 9.43 -4.08
N SER A 120 4.76 9.37 -3.48
CA SER A 120 3.66 8.52 -3.97
C SER A 120 3.04 9.03 -5.29
N LYS A 121 3.24 10.28 -5.69
CA LYS A 121 2.79 10.81 -7.00
C LYS A 121 3.43 10.09 -8.19
N THR A 122 4.63 9.53 -8.00
CA THR A 122 5.32 8.76 -9.04
C THR A 122 4.54 7.54 -9.53
N LEU A 123 3.56 7.06 -8.74
CA LEU A 123 2.61 6.04 -9.18
C LEU A 123 1.75 6.53 -10.35
N ALA A 124 1.29 7.79 -10.30
CA ALA A 124 0.52 8.41 -11.38
C ALA A 124 1.40 8.68 -12.61
N TYR A 125 2.62 9.18 -12.38
CA TYR A 125 3.56 9.52 -13.46
C TYR A 125 3.93 8.30 -14.28
N GLU A 126 4.26 7.18 -13.62
CA GLU A 126 4.59 5.94 -14.30
C GLU A 126 3.37 5.32 -15.00
N VAL A 127 2.17 5.41 -14.41
CA VAL A 127 0.96 4.93 -15.08
C VAL A 127 0.70 5.73 -16.35
N ALA A 128 0.80 7.06 -16.30
CA ALA A 128 0.62 7.91 -17.47
C ALA A 128 1.66 7.58 -18.57
N GLU A 129 2.94 7.46 -18.21
CA GLU A 129 4.01 7.10 -19.15
C GLU A 129 3.79 5.69 -19.74
N GLN A 130 3.46 4.69 -18.91
CA GLN A 130 3.27 3.31 -19.33
C GLN A 130 1.99 3.09 -20.17
N LEU A 131 1.04 4.02 -20.11
CA LEU A 131 -0.16 4.05 -20.95
C LEU A 131 -0.03 5.04 -22.12
N ASP A 132 1.19 5.33 -22.58
CA ASP A 132 1.46 6.24 -23.69
C ASP A 132 0.77 7.63 -23.51
N TRP A 133 0.84 8.15 -22.28
CA TRP A 133 0.25 9.44 -21.87
C TRP A 133 -1.28 9.49 -22.07
N GLN A 134 -1.93 8.35 -21.87
CA GLN A 134 -3.40 8.27 -21.83
C GLN A 134 -3.89 8.23 -20.38
N VAL A 135 -5.01 8.91 -20.12
CA VAL A 135 -5.68 8.83 -18.82
C VAL A 135 -6.50 7.55 -18.77
N PRO A 136 -6.30 6.65 -17.78
CA PRO A 136 -7.14 5.47 -17.64
C PRO A 136 -8.56 5.84 -17.19
N ASP A 137 -9.56 5.05 -17.60
CA ASP A 137 -10.95 5.29 -17.22
C ASP A 137 -11.18 4.97 -15.73
N GLN A 138 -10.55 3.91 -15.20
CA GLN A 138 -10.76 3.44 -13.83
C GLN A 138 -9.44 3.17 -13.12
N LEU A 139 -9.30 3.62 -11.87
CA LEU A 139 -8.15 3.35 -11.01
C LEU A 139 -8.61 2.73 -9.69
N ILE A 140 -8.23 1.50 -9.40
CA ILE A 140 -8.52 0.81 -8.14
C ILE A 140 -7.32 0.93 -7.20
N VAL A 141 -7.51 1.61 -6.08
CA VAL A 141 -6.44 1.95 -5.13
C VAL A 141 -6.76 1.39 -3.75
N PRO A 142 -5.86 0.58 -3.13
CA PRO A 142 -6.06 0.12 -1.77
C PRO A 142 -5.84 1.27 -0.79
N VAL A 143 -6.78 1.46 0.14
CA VAL A 143 -6.79 2.64 1.01
C VAL A 143 -6.71 2.26 2.48
N GLY A 144 -5.59 2.66 3.13
CA GLY A 144 -5.47 2.73 4.57
C GLY A 144 -5.74 4.17 5.04
N SER A 145 -4.68 4.99 5.18
CA SER A 145 -4.82 6.41 5.62
C SER A 145 -5.40 7.35 4.56
N GLY A 146 -5.39 6.97 3.28
CA GLY A 146 -5.80 7.83 2.15
C GLY A 146 -4.66 8.56 1.43
N ALA A 147 -3.47 8.62 2.02
CA ALA A 147 -2.35 9.41 1.48
C ALA A 147 -1.97 9.01 0.04
N MET A 148 -1.92 7.70 -0.26
CA MET A 148 -1.55 7.21 -1.58
C MET A 148 -2.57 7.60 -2.66
N LEU A 149 -3.86 7.40 -2.41
CA LEU A 149 -4.92 7.77 -3.35
C LEU A 149 -4.89 9.29 -3.64
N ASN A 150 -4.79 10.10 -2.60
CA ASN A 150 -4.70 11.56 -2.75
C ASN A 150 -3.45 11.98 -3.54
N ALA A 151 -2.31 11.31 -3.33
CA ALA A 151 -1.08 11.58 -4.08
C ALA A 151 -1.19 11.17 -5.55
N ILE A 152 -1.85 10.04 -5.85
CA ILE A 152 -2.12 9.60 -7.23
C ILE A 152 -2.98 10.64 -7.95
N CYS A 153 -4.09 11.08 -7.35
CA CYS A 153 -4.92 12.15 -7.93
C CYS A 153 -4.09 13.42 -8.19
N LYS A 154 -3.32 13.87 -7.19
CA LYS A 154 -2.45 15.05 -7.34
C LYS A 154 -1.44 14.87 -8.47
N GLY A 155 -0.85 13.69 -8.62
CA GLY A 155 0.10 13.40 -9.69
C GLY A 155 -0.53 13.53 -11.08
N PHE A 156 -1.71 13.00 -11.30
CA PHE A 156 -2.44 13.16 -12.56
C PHE A 156 -2.81 14.63 -12.82
N GLU A 157 -3.28 15.36 -11.81
CA GLU A 157 -3.59 16.80 -11.92
C GLU A 157 -2.35 17.63 -12.29
N GLU A 158 -1.20 17.32 -11.72
CA GLU A 158 0.06 18.01 -12.05
C GLU A 158 0.48 17.74 -13.50
N LEU A 159 0.33 16.50 -13.99
CA LEU A 159 0.60 16.17 -15.40
C LEU A 159 -0.36 16.92 -16.35
N GLU A 160 -1.61 17.12 -15.97
CA GLU A 160 -2.54 17.93 -16.74
C GLU A 160 -2.16 19.42 -16.71
N GLN A 161 -1.76 19.96 -15.56
CA GLN A 161 -1.31 21.35 -15.41
C GLN A 161 -0.10 21.68 -16.28
N VAL A 162 0.80 20.72 -16.49
CA VAL A 162 1.96 20.89 -17.39
C VAL A 162 1.67 20.43 -18.82
N SER A 163 0.41 20.18 -19.17
CA SER A 163 -0.07 19.81 -20.50
C SER A 163 0.50 18.50 -21.07
N LEU A 164 0.91 17.57 -20.19
CA LEU A 164 1.29 16.21 -20.58
C LEU A 164 0.07 15.26 -20.65
N LEU A 165 -0.99 15.57 -19.94
CA LEU A 165 -2.26 14.87 -20.00
C LEU A 165 -3.41 15.84 -20.28
N ASN A 166 -4.54 15.31 -20.73
CA ASN A 166 -5.78 16.04 -20.92
C ASN A 166 -6.94 15.22 -20.34
N ASN A 167 -8.00 15.92 -19.89
CA ASN A 167 -9.25 15.30 -19.42
C ASN A 167 -9.06 14.34 -18.21
N VAL A 168 -8.15 14.68 -17.30
CA VAL A 168 -7.94 13.91 -16.06
C VAL A 168 -9.23 13.80 -15.23
N SER A 169 -10.15 14.77 -15.38
CA SER A 169 -11.46 14.72 -14.73
C SER A 169 -12.37 13.56 -15.20
N ASN A 170 -12.04 12.90 -16.30
CA ASN A 170 -12.83 11.76 -16.81
C ASN A 170 -12.48 10.42 -16.14
N MET A 171 -11.36 10.34 -15.43
CA MET A 171 -11.02 9.12 -14.71
C MET A 171 -11.89 8.91 -13.46
N HIS A 172 -12.21 7.68 -13.14
CA HIS A 172 -12.94 7.30 -11.93
C HIS A 172 -12.00 6.66 -10.91
N MET A 173 -11.93 7.25 -9.71
CA MET A 173 -11.14 6.70 -8.60
C MET A 173 -11.98 5.73 -7.79
N ILE A 174 -11.46 4.53 -7.54
CA ILE A 174 -12.10 3.50 -6.74
C ILE A 174 -11.26 3.24 -5.49
N ALA A 175 -11.78 3.64 -4.33
CA ALA A 175 -11.16 3.38 -3.03
C ALA A 175 -11.53 1.98 -2.55
N ALA A 176 -10.53 1.12 -2.38
CA ALA A 176 -10.70 -0.25 -1.94
C ALA A 176 -10.27 -0.42 -0.47
N GLN A 177 -11.16 -0.91 0.40
CA GLN A 177 -10.88 -1.17 1.80
C GLN A 177 -11.28 -2.60 2.21
N PRO A 178 -10.63 -3.18 3.24
CA PRO A 178 -11.10 -4.45 3.83
C PRO A 178 -12.32 -4.19 4.73
N HIS A 179 -13.33 -5.06 4.67
CA HIS A 179 -14.59 -4.93 5.42
C HIS A 179 -14.40 -4.69 6.92
N GLY A 180 -13.46 -5.37 7.57
CA GLY A 180 -13.18 -5.18 9.00
C GLY A 180 -12.46 -3.87 9.36
N CYS A 181 -12.15 -3.02 8.37
CA CYS A 181 -11.62 -1.67 8.55
C CYS A 181 -11.91 -0.80 7.32
N ALA A 182 -13.17 -0.38 7.15
CA ALA A 182 -13.65 0.32 5.97
C ALA A 182 -14.28 1.70 6.26
N PRO A 183 -13.68 2.56 7.10
CA PRO A 183 -14.31 3.80 7.54
C PRO A 183 -14.60 4.78 6.40
N ILE A 184 -13.80 4.78 5.32
CA ILE A 184 -14.04 5.62 4.14
C ILE A 184 -15.19 5.08 3.30
N VAL A 185 -15.27 3.75 3.11
CA VAL A 185 -16.39 3.10 2.42
C VAL A 185 -17.70 3.37 3.16
N ASP A 186 -17.70 3.25 4.48
CA ASP A 186 -18.86 3.54 5.32
C ASP A 186 -19.35 4.99 5.17
N ALA A 187 -18.41 5.93 5.20
CA ALA A 187 -18.72 7.35 4.99
C ALA A 187 -19.27 7.61 3.58
N PHE A 188 -18.66 7.00 2.56
CA PHE A 188 -19.10 7.11 1.17
C PHE A 188 -20.53 6.56 0.99
N LYS A 189 -20.80 5.34 1.48
CA LYS A 189 -22.14 4.70 1.40
C LYS A 189 -23.23 5.51 2.10
N LYS A 190 -22.86 6.24 3.17
CA LYS A 190 -23.76 7.14 3.92
C LYS A 190 -23.83 8.56 3.33
N ASN A 191 -23.13 8.83 2.21
CA ASN A 191 -22.98 10.16 1.65
C ASN A 191 -22.52 11.21 2.69
N SER A 192 -21.66 10.78 3.61
CA SER A 192 -21.09 11.62 4.67
C SER A 192 -19.83 12.35 4.17
N LYS A 193 -19.60 13.57 4.67
CA LYS A 193 -18.35 14.32 4.50
C LYS A 193 -17.32 14.02 5.59
N GLU A 194 -17.75 13.33 6.65
CA GLU A 194 -16.95 12.97 7.79
C GLU A 194 -16.74 11.46 7.85
N VAL A 195 -15.52 11.07 8.16
CA VAL A 195 -15.15 9.67 8.37
C VAL A 195 -15.21 9.38 9.86
N ILE A 196 -16.01 8.40 10.26
CA ILE A 196 -16.08 7.93 11.64
C ILE A 196 -15.03 6.84 11.81
N PRO A 197 -14.10 6.97 12.76
CA PRO A 197 -13.06 5.99 13.01
C PRO A 197 -13.61 4.60 13.38
N VAL A 198 -12.91 3.55 12.95
CA VAL A 198 -13.12 2.17 13.41
C VAL A 198 -12.18 1.93 14.59
N GLU A 199 -12.72 1.72 15.77
CA GLU A 199 -11.94 1.60 17.01
C GLU A 199 -11.11 0.31 17.05
N TYR A 200 -11.66 -0.79 16.55
CA TYR A 200 -11.02 -2.11 16.57
C TYR A 200 -10.97 -2.71 15.15
N PRO A 201 -9.95 -2.37 14.34
CA PRO A 201 -9.77 -2.94 13.01
C PRO A 201 -9.55 -4.45 13.05
N ASP A 202 -10.41 -5.20 12.35
CA ASP A 202 -10.31 -6.67 12.25
C ASP A 202 -10.21 -7.12 10.79
N THR A 203 -8.99 -7.27 10.30
CA THR A 203 -8.71 -7.69 8.92
C THR A 203 -7.35 -8.37 8.81
N ILE A 204 -7.21 -9.28 7.84
CA ILE A 204 -5.92 -9.86 7.44
C ILE A 204 -5.05 -8.85 6.69
N ALA A 205 -5.64 -7.80 6.09
CA ALA A 205 -4.91 -6.74 5.40
C ALA A 205 -4.31 -5.73 6.40
N LYS A 206 -3.37 -6.19 7.24
CA LYS A 206 -2.81 -5.42 8.36
C LYS A 206 -2.23 -4.07 7.96
N SER A 207 -1.68 -3.93 6.75
CA SER A 207 -1.18 -2.64 6.24
C SER A 207 -2.28 -1.62 5.91
N LEU A 208 -3.55 -2.07 5.82
CA LEU A 208 -4.74 -1.24 5.62
C LEU A 208 -5.58 -1.08 6.89
N ALA A 209 -5.21 -1.73 8.00
CA ALA A 209 -5.93 -1.68 9.28
C ALA A 209 -5.70 -0.33 9.99
N ILE A 210 -6.10 0.75 9.34
CA ILE A 210 -5.99 2.13 9.83
C ILE A 210 -7.40 2.62 10.15
N GLY A 211 -7.80 2.47 11.42
CA GLY A 211 -9.15 2.78 11.87
C GLY A 211 -9.48 4.26 11.76
N ASP A 212 -8.53 5.14 12.04
CA ASP A 212 -8.66 6.61 11.86
C ASP A 212 -7.79 7.07 10.68
N PRO A 213 -8.35 7.13 9.45
CA PRO A 213 -7.61 7.52 8.27
C PRO A 213 -7.41 9.04 8.21
N GLY A 214 -6.26 9.53 8.62
CA GLY A 214 -5.95 10.97 8.69
C GLY A 214 -6.22 11.76 7.40
N ASP A 215 -6.16 11.10 6.24
CA ASP A 215 -6.46 11.73 4.94
C ASP A 215 -7.85 11.32 4.38
N GLY A 216 -8.68 10.64 5.17
CA GLY A 216 -9.96 10.06 4.72
C GLY A 216 -10.95 11.08 4.16
N ARG A 217 -11.09 12.25 4.81
CA ARG A 217 -11.94 13.35 4.29
C ARG A 217 -11.47 13.87 2.92
N TYR A 218 -10.17 13.81 2.65
CA TYR A 218 -9.65 14.20 1.34
C TYR A 218 -9.93 13.12 0.29
N VAL A 219 -9.89 11.83 0.66
CA VAL A 219 -10.32 10.74 -0.22
C VAL A 219 -11.79 10.93 -0.62
N LEU A 220 -12.70 11.22 0.32
CA LEU A 220 -14.12 11.48 0.00
C LEU A 220 -14.28 12.65 -0.99
N LYS A 221 -13.47 13.72 -0.84
CA LYS A 221 -13.47 14.83 -1.80
C LYS A 221 -12.99 14.38 -3.18
N ARG A 222 -11.95 13.56 -3.26
CA ARG A 222 -11.44 13.01 -4.53
C ARG A 222 -12.46 12.11 -5.20
N LEU A 223 -13.13 11.24 -4.44
CA LEU A 223 -14.22 10.41 -4.99
C LEU A 223 -15.35 11.27 -5.57
N ALA A 224 -15.75 12.34 -4.87
CA ALA A 224 -16.76 13.26 -5.40
C ALA A 224 -16.27 14.02 -6.65
N GLN A 225 -15.02 14.47 -6.67
CA GLN A 225 -14.40 15.19 -7.79
C GLN A 225 -14.33 14.35 -9.06
N TYR A 226 -14.01 13.07 -8.93
CA TYR A 226 -13.76 12.13 -10.03
C TYR A 226 -14.94 11.17 -10.28
N ASN A 227 -16.14 11.46 -9.78
CA ASN A 227 -17.30 10.57 -9.86
C ASN A 227 -16.94 9.11 -9.51
N GLY A 228 -16.08 8.96 -8.50
CA GLY A 228 -15.48 7.69 -8.11
C GLY A 228 -16.38 6.87 -7.19
N PHE A 229 -15.86 5.74 -6.77
CA PHE A 229 -16.55 4.79 -5.92
C PHE A 229 -15.68 4.41 -4.70
N ALA A 230 -16.35 3.88 -3.67
CA ALA A 230 -15.67 3.20 -2.58
C ALA A 230 -16.35 1.85 -2.35
N GLU A 231 -15.57 0.78 -2.25
CA GLU A 231 -16.09 -0.56 -2.03
C GLU A 231 -15.19 -1.35 -1.09
N GLU A 232 -15.77 -2.32 -0.41
CA GLU A 232 -15.08 -3.17 0.56
C GLU A 232 -15.15 -4.64 0.18
N CYS A 233 -14.20 -5.42 0.71
CA CYS A 233 -14.15 -6.87 0.55
C CYS A 233 -13.82 -7.56 1.88
N ASN A 234 -14.37 -8.75 2.09
CA ASN A 234 -14.11 -9.56 3.27
C ASN A 234 -12.79 -10.36 3.15
N ASN A 235 -12.35 -10.97 4.27
CA ASN A 235 -11.09 -11.71 4.32
C ASN A 235 -11.05 -12.88 3.32
N LYS A 236 -12.16 -13.56 3.08
CA LYS A 236 -12.23 -14.66 2.08
C LYS A 236 -12.02 -14.12 0.66
N GLU A 237 -12.72 -13.04 0.30
CA GLU A 237 -12.58 -12.40 -1.02
C GLU A 237 -11.14 -11.92 -1.24
N ILE A 238 -10.47 -11.41 -0.19
CA ILE A 238 -9.05 -11.02 -0.26
C ILE A 238 -8.16 -12.23 -0.59
N LEU A 239 -8.34 -13.35 0.10
CA LEU A 239 -7.55 -14.56 -0.12
C LEU A 239 -7.80 -15.15 -1.51
N ASP A 240 -9.05 -15.23 -1.93
CA ASP A 240 -9.43 -15.70 -3.28
C ASP A 240 -8.80 -14.82 -4.36
N ALA A 241 -8.79 -13.51 -4.17
CA ALA A 241 -8.17 -12.54 -5.09
C ALA A 241 -6.65 -12.65 -5.15
N ILE A 242 -5.95 -12.89 -4.03
CA ILE A 242 -4.51 -13.19 -4.02
C ILE A 242 -4.22 -14.44 -4.86
N LEU A 243 -4.99 -15.51 -4.66
CA LEU A 243 -4.82 -16.75 -5.40
C LEU A 243 -5.15 -16.59 -6.89
N LEU A 244 -6.19 -15.83 -7.21
CA LEU A 244 -6.54 -15.51 -8.59
C LEU A 244 -5.38 -14.81 -9.29
N LEU A 245 -4.91 -13.69 -8.73
CA LEU A 245 -3.81 -12.90 -9.31
C LEU A 245 -2.54 -13.74 -9.48
N ALA A 246 -2.22 -14.59 -8.49
CA ALA A 246 -1.06 -15.46 -8.57
C ALA A 246 -1.18 -16.51 -9.70
N LYS A 247 -2.37 -17.10 -9.89
CA LYS A 247 -2.62 -18.14 -10.90
C LYS A 247 -2.74 -17.60 -12.32
N THR A 248 -3.24 -16.35 -12.49
CA THR A 248 -3.47 -15.77 -13.82
C THR A 248 -2.30 -14.93 -14.31
N GLU A 249 -1.64 -14.18 -13.41
CA GLU A 249 -0.61 -13.20 -13.78
C GLU A 249 0.79 -13.54 -13.21
N GLY A 250 0.90 -14.59 -12.38
CA GLY A 250 2.16 -14.91 -11.71
C GLY A 250 2.59 -13.89 -10.66
N ILE A 251 1.67 -13.05 -10.16
CA ILE A 251 1.94 -12.01 -9.19
C ILE A 251 1.47 -12.45 -7.82
N PHE A 252 2.41 -12.68 -6.89
CA PHE A 252 2.10 -12.99 -5.50
C PHE A 252 2.09 -11.70 -4.67
N THR A 253 0.90 -11.27 -4.26
CA THR A 253 0.71 -10.01 -3.51
C THR A 253 0.38 -10.23 -2.05
N GLU A 254 0.75 -9.25 -1.19
CA GLU A 254 0.24 -9.15 0.19
C GLU A 254 -1.27 -8.85 0.21
N PRO A 255 -1.98 -9.02 1.35
CA PRO A 255 -3.42 -8.80 1.43
C PRO A 255 -3.89 -7.43 0.94
N ALA A 256 -3.09 -6.36 1.04
CA ALA A 256 -3.46 -5.06 0.52
C ALA A 256 -3.68 -5.06 -1.01
N GLY A 257 -2.85 -5.77 -1.78
CA GLY A 257 -3.08 -5.96 -3.21
C GLY A 257 -4.26 -6.89 -3.49
N GLY A 258 -4.49 -7.89 -2.62
CA GLY A 258 -5.69 -8.73 -2.66
C GLY A 258 -6.98 -7.91 -2.51
N VAL A 259 -6.98 -6.89 -1.64
CA VAL A 259 -8.13 -5.96 -1.49
C VAL A 259 -8.42 -5.24 -2.81
N SER A 260 -7.39 -4.74 -3.51
CA SER A 260 -7.59 -4.07 -4.80
C SER A 260 -8.22 -4.99 -5.84
N VAL A 261 -7.72 -6.23 -5.96
CA VAL A 261 -8.21 -7.21 -6.93
C VAL A 261 -9.61 -7.70 -6.58
N ALA A 262 -9.91 -7.93 -5.30
CA ALA A 262 -11.25 -8.32 -4.86
C ALA A 262 -12.28 -7.22 -5.13
N VAL A 263 -11.94 -5.97 -4.87
CA VAL A 263 -12.80 -4.82 -5.19
C VAL A 263 -12.97 -4.67 -6.71
N LEU A 264 -11.91 -4.86 -7.51
CA LEU A 264 -12.02 -4.88 -8.97
C LEU A 264 -13.08 -5.91 -9.43
N GLN A 265 -13.03 -7.14 -8.93
CA GLN A 265 -14.01 -8.18 -9.27
C GLN A 265 -15.44 -7.74 -8.92
N LYS A 266 -15.65 -7.21 -7.70
CA LYS A 266 -16.95 -6.68 -7.28
C LYS A 266 -17.47 -5.55 -8.17
N MET A 267 -16.62 -4.61 -8.55
CA MET A 267 -17.02 -3.48 -9.41
C MET A 267 -17.43 -3.95 -10.80
N VAL A 268 -16.74 -4.98 -11.35
CA VAL A 268 -17.13 -5.62 -12.60
C VAL A 268 -18.46 -6.34 -12.47
N GLU A 269 -18.66 -7.13 -11.41
CA GLU A 269 -19.91 -7.87 -11.14
C GLU A 269 -21.10 -6.92 -10.94
N GLN A 270 -20.87 -5.76 -10.34
CA GLN A 270 -21.88 -4.71 -10.16
C GLN A 270 -22.17 -3.89 -11.43
N GLY A 271 -21.47 -4.16 -12.54
CA GLY A 271 -21.60 -3.41 -13.79
C GLY A 271 -21.15 -1.96 -13.72
N LYS A 272 -20.27 -1.62 -12.77
CA LYS A 272 -19.69 -0.28 -12.60
C LYS A 272 -18.39 -0.06 -13.39
N ILE A 273 -17.83 -1.12 -13.92
CA ILE A 273 -16.69 -1.12 -14.84
C ILE A 273 -17.17 -1.74 -16.15
N ASP A 274 -17.10 -0.98 -17.25
CA ASP A 274 -17.45 -1.49 -18.59
C ASP A 274 -16.29 -2.33 -19.14
N LYS A 275 -16.62 -3.29 -20.01
CA LYS A 275 -15.63 -4.14 -20.70
C LYS A 275 -14.66 -3.38 -21.60
N ASN A 276 -15.01 -2.16 -21.99
CA ASN A 276 -14.19 -1.29 -22.84
C ASN A 276 -13.34 -0.31 -22.03
N ASP A 277 -13.61 -0.17 -20.71
CA ASP A 277 -12.82 0.71 -19.84
C ASP A 277 -11.36 0.26 -19.79
N SER A 278 -10.47 1.22 -19.82
CA SER A 278 -9.07 1.04 -19.43
C SER A 278 -8.96 1.12 -17.89
N VAL A 279 -8.54 0.01 -17.29
CA VAL A 279 -8.56 -0.17 -15.83
C VAL A 279 -7.15 -0.37 -15.32
N VAL A 280 -6.74 0.40 -14.31
CA VAL A 280 -5.48 0.19 -13.59
C VAL A 280 -5.77 -0.24 -12.15
N CYS A 281 -5.31 -1.45 -11.79
CA CYS A 281 -5.40 -1.98 -10.45
C CYS A 281 -4.03 -1.92 -9.76
N TYR A 282 -3.94 -1.22 -8.63
CA TYR A 282 -2.69 -1.06 -7.90
C TYR A 282 -2.42 -2.22 -6.95
N VAL A 283 -1.30 -2.90 -7.15
CA VAL A 283 -0.76 -3.97 -6.30
C VAL A 283 0.47 -3.43 -5.57
N THR A 284 0.36 -3.23 -4.27
CA THR A 284 1.25 -2.35 -3.50
C THR A 284 2.36 -3.04 -2.73
N GLY A 285 2.30 -4.36 -2.59
CA GLY A 285 3.33 -5.09 -1.86
C GLY A 285 3.35 -6.58 -2.15
N ASN A 286 4.50 -7.20 -1.90
CA ASN A 286 4.78 -8.61 -2.19
C ASN A 286 4.21 -9.52 -1.11
N GLY A 287 3.65 -10.66 -1.51
CA GLY A 287 3.06 -11.67 -0.63
C GLY A 287 4.06 -12.30 0.35
N LEU A 288 5.34 -12.34 0.00
CA LEU A 288 6.39 -12.84 0.91
C LEU A 288 6.54 -12.01 2.19
N LYS A 289 5.96 -10.80 2.25
CA LYS A 289 5.97 -9.95 3.46
C LYS A 289 4.82 -10.26 4.42
N ALA A 290 3.85 -11.10 4.02
CA ALA A 290 2.66 -11.46 4.80
C ALA A 290 2.20 -12.90 4.49
N THR A 291 3.12 -13.84 4.47
CA THR A 291 2.85 -15.23 4.11
C THR A 291 1.86 -15.91 5.07
N GLU A 292 1.83 -15.50 6.33
CA GLU A 292 0.90 -16.00 7.33
C GLU A 292 -0.56 -15.90 6.89
N ALA A 293 -0.91 -14.83 6.15
CA ALA A 293 -2.27 -14.61 5.71
C ALA A 293 -2.78 -15.67 4.72
N ILE A 294 -1.90 -16.22 3.87
CA ILE A 294 -2.27 -17.17 2.82
C ILE A 294 -2.04 -18.63 3.22
N MET A 295 -1.15 -18.88 4.20
CA MET A 295 -0.76 -20.24 4.58
C MET A 295 -1.95 -21.10 5.07
N GLU A 296 -2.98 -20.47 5.63
CA GLU A 296 -4.15 -21.19 6.14
C GLU A 296 -5.05 -21.76 5.04
N VAL A 297 -4.98 -21.20 3.82
CA VAL A 297 -5.83 -21.63 2.68
C VAL A 297 -5.06 -22.43 1.63
N LEU A 298 -3.74 -22.55 1.78
CA LEU A 298 -2.92 -23.37 0.88
C LEU A 298 -2.94 -24.84 1.31
N GLU A 299 -3.16 -25.71 0.35
CA GLU A 299 -3.03 -27.15 0.57
C GLU A 299 -1.57 -27.53 0.87
N LYS A 300 -1.36 -28.33 1.90
CA LYS A 300 -0.02 -28.86 2.20
C LYS A 300 0.40 -29.84 1.11
N PRO A 301 1.66 -29.78 0.65
CA PRO A 301 2.18 -30.74 -0.31
C PRO A 301 2.03 -32.17 0.21
N LYS A 302 1.57 -33.09 -0.64
CA LYS A 302 1.51 -34.51 -0.32
C LYS A 302 2.93 -35.09 -0.30
N VAL A 303 3.33 -35.63 0.85
CA VAL A 303 4.60 -36.31 0.96
C VAL A 303 4.50 -37.68 0.29
N MET A 304 5.40 -37.97 -0.64
CA MET A 304 5.46 -39.23 -1.36
C MET A 304 6.81 -39.88 -1.18
N LYS A 305 6.87 -41.21 -1.24
CA LYS A 305 8.15 -41.92 -1.27
C LYS A 305 8.93 -41.58 -2.55
N ALA A 306 10.24 -41.66 -2.50
CA ALA A 306 11.12 -41.47 -3.68
C ALA A 306 11.02 -42.64 -4.64
N ASN A 307 9.84 -42.84 -5.25
CA ASN A 307 9.50 -43.90 -6.14
C ASN A 307 8.88 -43.33 -7.42
N ILE A 308 9.55 -43.59 -8.57
CA ILE A 308 9.14 -43.02 -9.85
C ILE A 308 7.72 -43.44 -10.25
N THR A 309 7.33 -44.68 -9.97
CA THR A 309 6.00 -45.20 -10.33
C THR A 309 4.88 -44.48 -9.56
N GLU A 310 5.08 -44.29 -8.26
CA GLU A 310 4.11 -43.58 -7.40
C GLU A 310 4.02 -42.09 -7.80
N ILE A 311 5.16 -41.43 -8.07
CA ILE A 311 5.21 -40.01 -8.41
C ILE A 311 4.63 -39.79 -9.81
N SER A 312 4.93 -40.63 -10.79
CA SER A 312 4.40 -40.51 -12.15
C SER A 312 2.87 -40.65 -12.21
N ALA A 313 2.25 -41.35 -11.24
CA ALA A 313 0.79 -41.47 -11.18
C ALA A 313 0.06 -40.18 -10.77
N VAL A 314 0.77 -39.19 -10.23
CA VAL A 314 0.19 -37.88 -9.79
C VAL A 314 0.65 -36.72 -10.66
N VAL A 315 1.59 -36.92 -11.56
CA VAL A 315 2.03 -35.96 -12.58
C VAL A 315 1.28 -36.27 -13.85
N ASN A 316 0.24 -35.50 -14.13
CA ASN A 316 -0.56 -35.63 -15.38
C ASN A 316 0.03 -34.77 -16.49
#